data_c4cea86bcced7732d78842d1398ffe26
#
_entry.id   c4cea86bcced7732d78842d1398ffe26
#
_cell.length_a   1.000
_cell.length_b   1.000
_cell.length_c   1.000
_cell.angle_alpha   90.00
_cell.angle_beta   90.00
_cell.angle_gamma   90.00
#
_symmetry.space_group_name_H-M   'P 1'
#
loop_
_entity.id
_entity.type
_entity.pdbx_description
1 polymer ?
#
loop_
_entity_poly.entity_id
_entity_poly.type
_entity_poly.pdbx_seq_one_letter_code
_entity_poly.pdbx_strand_id
1 'polypeptide(L)'
;MKAIGIVGSPRKGGNTEILTKHCLKAIAEEGVETELIPLAGLDIKPCTACMACKTKETCPIKDDLMPIYKKMRAADAIILASPVYYGSATALIKGLMERAGYIARWNGRAFAGKVGGPLVVARRAGKNFTFAQLTLWFQILGFFIPSSTYWNVAIGRDKGEVEKDEEGLETAWNFGKSVAFLVKKLKA
;
A
#
# COMPACT_ATOMS: atom_id res chain seq x y z
N MET A 1 14.20 2.32 11.34
CA MET A 1 12.88 2.68 10.75
C MET A 1 12.72 1.89 9.47
N LYS A 2 11.50 1.38 9.23
CA LYS A 2 11.22 0.52 8.06
C LYS A 2 9.92 0.92 7.36
N ALA A 3 9.95 1.03 6.04
CA ALA A 3 8.80 1.23 5.17
C ALA A 3 8.58 0.00 4.27
N ILE A 4 7.33 -0.40 4.08
CA ILE A 4 6.98 -1.49 3.17
C ILE A 4 6.05 -0.99 2.06
N GLY A 5 6.30 -1.45 0.83
CA GLY A 5 5.43 -1.20 -0.32
C GLY A 5 4.73 -2.50 -0.75
N ILE A 6 3.42 -2.55 -0.63
CA ILE A 6 2.62 -3.72 -0.97
C ILE A 6 1.96 -3.49 -2.33
N VAL A 7 2.24 -4.38 -3.28
CA VAL A 7 1.80 -4.25 -4.68
C VAL A 7 0.67 -5.21 -4.99
N GLY A 8 -0.54 -4.68 -5.16
CA GLY A 8 -1.75 -5.44 -5.51
C GLY A 8 -1.90 -5.78 -7.00
N SER A 9 -0.87 -5.57 -7.81
CA SER A 9 -0.91 -5.95 -9.23
C SER A 9 -0.71 -7.46 -9.40
N PRO A 10 -1.52 -8.15 -10.21
CA PRO A 10 -1.25 -9.54 -10.58
C PRO A 10 -0.10 -9.70 -11.58
N ARG A 11 0.38 -8.61 -12.18
CA ARG A 11 1.47 -8.63 -13.15
C ARG A 11 2.80 -8.42 -12.45
N LYS A 12 3.68 -9.44 -12.41
CA LYS A 12 5.05 -9.32 -11.91
C LYS A 12 5.86 -8.34 -12.76
N GLY A 13 6.56 -7.42 -12.11
CA GLY A 13 7.34 -6.36 -12.77
C GLY A 13 6.48 -5.42 -13.62
N GLY A 14 5.20 -5.26 -13.33
CA GLY A 14 4.29 -4.36 -14.03
C GLY A 14 4.41 -2.91 -13.54
N ASN A 15 3.66 -2.00 -14.19
CA ASN A 15 3.72 -0.56 -13.93
C ASN A 15 3.54 -0.17 -12.47
N THR A 16 2.62 -0.83 -11.75
CA THR A 16 2.39 -0.57 -10.33
C THR A 16 3.61 -0.95 -9.48
N GLU A 17 4.27 -2.06 -9.81
CA GLU A 17 5.49 -2.48 -9.11
C GLU A 17 6.66 -1.53 -9.39
N ILE A 18 6.81 -1.07 -10.64
CA ILE A 18 7.83 -0.10 -11.05
C ILE A 18 7.64 1.22 -10.25
N LEU A 19 6.42 1.77 -10.25
CA LEU A 19 6.10 2.99 -9.51
C LEU A 19 6.36 2.84 -8.01
N THR A 20 6.01 1.68 -7.43
CA THR A 20 6.23 1.42 -6.01
C THR A 20 7.73 1.33 -5.69
N LYS A 21 8.52 0.67 -6.53
CA LYS A 21 9.99 0.64 -6.38
C LYS A 21 10.60 2.03 -6.45
N HIS A 22 10.09 2.88 -7.35
CA HIS A 22 10.55 4.26 -7.49
C HIS A 22 10.27 5.07 -6.22
N CYS A 23 9.08 4.97 -5.64
CA CYS A 23 8.75 5.57 -4.36
C CYS A 23 9.61 5.02 -3.21
N LEU A 24 9.79 3.70 -3.12
CA LEU A 24 10.62 3.08 -2.08
C LEU A 24 12.09 3.49 -2.19
N LYS A 25 12.59 3.72 -3.41
CA LYS A 25 13.94 4.25 -3.63
C LYS A 25 14.08 5.64 -3.00
N ALA A 26 13.12 6.53 -3.20
CA ALA A 26 13.13 7.86 -2.57
C ALA A 26 13.13 7.77 -1.03
N ILE A 27 12.40 6.82 -0.46
CA ILE A 27 12.39 6.56 0.98
C ILE A 27 13.75 6.05 1.46
N ALA A 28 14.37 5.14 0.71
CA ALA A 28 15.67 4.56 1.05
C ALA A 28 16.81 5.60 1.01
N GLU A 29 16.79 6.51 0.04
CA GLU A 29 17.75 7.62 -0.05
C GLU A 29 17.69 8.55 1.18
N GLU A 30 16.53 8.59 1.86
CA GLU A 30 16.36 9.31 3.12
C GLU A 30 16.77 8.50 4.36
N GLY A 31 17.41 7.34 4.20
CA GLY A 31 17.93 6.51 5.30
C GLY A 31 16.89 5.64 6.02
N VAL A 32 15.73 5.39 5.44
CA VAL A 32 14.72 4.47 5.95
C VAL A 32 14.83 3.13 5.22
N GLU A 33 14.93 2.02 5.95
CA GLU A 33 14.91 0.66 5.37
C GLU A 33 13.63 0.44 4.56
N THR A 34 13.73 -0.20 3.39
CA THR A 34 12.57 -0.46 2.54
C THR A 34 12.43 -1.93 2.16
N GLU A 35 11.19 -2.39 2.04
CA GLU A 35 10.87 -3.74 1.55
C GLU A 35 9.70 -3.68 0.56
N LEU A 36 9.86 -4.34 -0.59
CA LEU A 36 8.77 -4.51 -1.57
C LEU A 36 8.08 -5.86 -1.35
N ILE A 37 6.74 -5.87 -1.32
CA ILE A 37 5.91 -7.06 -1.15
C ILE A 37 4.91 -7.16 -2.31
N PRO A 38 5.28 -7.81 -3.43
CA PRO A 38 4.34 -8.10 -4.51
C PRO A 38 3.36 -9.19 -4.07
N LEU A 39 2.05 -8.96 -4.30
CA LEU A 39 1.02 -9.97 -4.03
C LEU A 39 0.82 -10.93 -5.22
N ALA A 40 1.45 -10.68 -6.36
CA ALA A 40 1.35 -11.52 -7.55
C ALA A 40 1.83 -12.96 -7.28
N GLY A 41 0.92 -13.91 -7.42
CA GLY A 41 1.20 -15.34 -7.19
C GLY A 41 0.98 -15.80 -5.74
N LEU A 42 0.58 -14.90 -4.84
CA LEU A 42 0.17 -15.23 -3.48
C LEU A 42 -1.33 -15.57 -3.42
N ASP A 43 -1.69 -16.48 -2.54
CA ASP A 43 -3.10 -16.80 -2.22
C ASP A 43 -3.57 -15.85 -1.11
N ILE A 44 -4.39 -14.86 -1.46
CA ILE A 44 -5.04 -13.95 -0.51
C ILE A 44 -6.55 -14.04 -0.70
N LYS A 45 -7.19 -14.83 0.15
CA LYS A 45 -8.64 -15.07 0.11
C LYS A 45 -9.41 -13.86 0.65
N PRO A 46 -10.66 -13.64 0.19
CA PRO A 46 -11.55 -12.62 0.75
C PRO A 46 -11.90 -12.90 2.22
N CYS A 47 -12.36 -11.88 2.92
CA CYS A 47 -12.86 -12.01 4.29
C CYS A 47 -14.20 -12.76 4.31
N THR A 48 -14.33 -13.74 5.19
CA THR A 48 -15.57 -14.50 5.41
C THR A 48 -16.43 -13.98 6.57
N ALA A 49 -16.06 -12.82 7.14
CA ALA A 49 -16.75 -12.21 8.27
C ALA A 49 -16.92 -13.12 9.51
N CYS A 50 -16.05 -14.08 9.71
CA CYS A 50 -16.12 -15.04 10.83
C CYS A 50 -15.84 -14.42 12.22
N MET A 51 -15.37 -13.19 12.28
CA MET A 51 -15.09 -12.41 13.48
C MET A 51 -14.05 -12.99 14.46
N ALA A 52 -13.33 -14.05 14.11
CA ALA A 52 -12.28 -14.62 14.97
C ALA A 52 -11.17 -13.62 15.34
N CYS A 53 -10.90 -12.63 14.48
CA CYS A 53 -9.93 -11.58 14.74
C CYS A 53 -10.34 -10.61 15.89
N LYS A 54 -11.57 -10.63 16.39
CA LYS A 54 -11.99 -9.85 17.56
C LYS A 54 -11.34 -10.32 18.86
N THR A 55 -11.09 -11.62 18.94
CA THR A 55 -10.58 -12.23 20.19
C THR A 55 -9.08 -12.54 20.13
N LYS A 56 -8.51 -12.57 18.93
CA LYS A 56 -7.11 -12.93 18.73
C LYS A 56 -6.53 -12.20 17.51
N GLU A 57 -5.31 -11.68 17.63
CA GLU A 57 -4.60 -10.97 16.55
C GLU A 57 -4.16 -11.94 15.42
N THR A 58 -5.16 -12.56 14.78
CA THR A 58 -4.93 -13.55 13.72
C THR A 58 -6.15 -13.69 12.81
N CYS A 59 -5.96 -14.33 11.65
CA CYS A 59 -7.03 -14.78 10.78
C CYS A 59 -6.98 -16.32 10.69
N PRO A 60 -8.11 -17.05 10.85
CA PRO A 60 -8.13 -18.51 10.77
C PRO A 60 -8.03 -19.05 9.33
N ILE A 61 -8.21 -18.20 8.32
CA ILE A 61 -8.08 -18.60 6.92
C ILE A 61 -6.60 -18.89 6.65
N LYS A 62 -6.31 -20.12 6.26
CA LYS A 62 -4.95 -20.57 5.91
C LYS A 62 -4.63 -20.12 4.47
N ASP A 63 -3.79 -19.11 4.35
CA ASP A 63 -3.26 -18.54 3.11
C ASP A 63 -2.05 -17.64 3.41
N ASP A 64 -1.61 -16.83 2.43
CA ASP A 64 -0.40 -16.00 2.55
C ASP A 64 -0.59 -14.68 3.31
N LEU A 65 -1.77 -14.41 3.89
CA LEU A 65 -2.03 -13.15 4.58
C LEU A 65 -1.16 -12.95 5.82
N MET A 66 -1.09 -13.93 6.71
CA MET A 66 -0.50 -13.71 8.06
C MET A 66 0.98 -13.36 8.04
N PRO A 67 1.83 -13.93 7.18
CA PRO A 67 3.20 -13.46 7.01
C PRO A 67 3.29 -11.98 6.61
N ILE A 68 2.41 -11.53 5.70
CA ILE A 68 2.35 -10.12 5.27
C ILE A 68 1.86 -9.23 6.41
N TYR A 69 0.79 -9.63 7.11
CA TYR A 69 0.27 -8.90 8.25
C TYR A 69 1.35 -8.65 9.33
N LYS A 70 2.17 -9.65 9.64
CA LYS A 70 3.30 -9.49 10.59
C LYS A 70 4.28 -8.43 10.13
N LYS A 71 4.61 -8.37 8.83
CA LYS A 71 5.46 -7.32 8.26
C LYS A 71 4.78 -5.95 8.35
N MET A 72 3.49 -5.86 8.04
CA MET A 72 2.70 -4.62 8.19
C MET A 72 2.69 -4.14 9.66
N ARG A 73 2.55 -5.07 10.59
CA ARG A 73 2.55 -4.78 12.04
C ARG A 73 3.89 -4.21 12.51
N ALA A 74 4.99 -4.73 11.98
CA ALA A 74 6.35 -4.32 12.35
C ALA A 74 6.83 -3.03 11.66
N ALA A 75 6.30 -2.70 10.48
CA ALA A 75 6.72 -1.53 9.71
C ALA A 75 6.28 -0.21 10.36
N ASP A 76 7.06 0.85 10.17
CA ASP A 76 6.74 2.23 10.55
C ASP A 76 5.92 2.93 9.48
N ALA A 77 6.12 2.56 8.20
CA ALA A 77 5.31 3.05 7.10
C ALA A 77 4.81 1.93 6.18
N ILE A 78 3.61 2.13 5.63
CA ILE A 78 2.97 1.19 4.70
C ILE A 78 2.49 1.95 3.47
N ILE A 79 2.90 1.49 2.29
CA ILE A 79 2.40 1.99 1.00
C ILE A 79 1.58 0.87 0.37
N LEU A 80 0.32 1.17 0.01
CA LEU A 80 -0.53 0.26 -0.75
C LEU A 80 -0.60 0.71 -2.20
N ALA A 81 -0.15 -0.13 -3.11
CA ALA A 81 -0.14 0.16 -4.54
C ALA A 81 -1.08 -0.76 -5.31
N SER A 82 -1.94 -0.20 -6.16
CA SER A 82 -2.88 -0.97 -6.98
C SER A 82 -2.97 -0.43 -8.40
N PRO A 83 -3.07 -1.30 -9.40
CA PRO A 83 -3.61 -0.86 -10.69
C PRO A 83 -5.12 -0.66 -10.58
N VAL A 84 -5.68 0.11 -11.51
CA VAL A 84 -7.14 0.31 -11.62
C VAL A 84 -7.76 -0.83 -12.42
N TYR A 85 -8.61 -1.61 -11.79
CA TYR A 85 -9.42 -2.64 -12.43
C TYR A 85 -10.91 -2.28 -12.27
N TYR A 86 -11.59 -1.99 -13.38
CA TYR A 86 -13.01 -1.59 -13.38
C TYR A 86 -13.33 -0.43 -12.40
N GLY A 87 -12.45 0.57 -12.36
CA GLY A 87 -12.62 1.76 -11.52
C GLY A 87 -12.29 1.55 -10.03
N SER A 88 -11.72 0.41 -9.66
CA SER A 88 -11.43 0.03 -8.27
C SER A 88 -10.03 -0.58 -8.12
N ALA A 89 -9.60 -0.79 -6.88
CA ALA A 89 -8.42 -1.58 -6.56
C ALA A 89 -8.66 -3.07 -6.92
N THR A 90 -7.58 -3.82 -7.13
CA THR A 90 -7.67 -5.25 -7.46
C THR A 90 -8.25 -6.08 -6.31
N ALA A 91 -8.82 -7.25 -6.63
CA ALA A 91 -9.29 -8.21 -5.63
C ALA A 91 -8.16 -8.65 -4.67
N LEU A 92 -6.92 -8.76 -5.16
CA LEU A 92 -5.75 -9.12 -4.34
C LEU A 92 -5.53 -8.13 -3.20
N ILE A 93 -5.45 -6.83 -3.52
CA ILE A 93 -5.22 -5.81 -2.48
C ILE A 93 -6.45 -5.63 -1.60
N LYS A 94 -7.67 -5.80 -2.15
CA LYS A 94 -8.92 -5.72 -1.38
C LYS A 94 -8.99 -6.82 -0.32
N GLY A 95 -8.70 -8.07 -0.68
CA GLY A 95 -8.67 -9.19 0.29
C GLY A 95 -7.69 -8.94 1.44
N LEU A 96 -6.50 -8.41 1.13
CA LEU A 96 -5.53 -8.00 2.15
C LEU A 96 -6.08 -6.87 3.02
N MET A 97 -6.61 -5.81 2.42
CA MET A 97 -7.15 -4.64 3.14
C MET A 97 -8.25 -5.02 4.12
N GLU A 98 -9.21 -5.82 3.70
CA GLU A 98 -10.33 -6.25 4.54
C GLU A 98 -9.83 -7.01 5.77
N ARG A 99 -9.00 -8.01 5.55
CA ARG A 99 -8.56 -8.90 6.62
C ARG A 99 -7.51 -8.28 7.51
N ALA A 100 -6.47 -7.67 6.95
CA ALA A 100 -5.46 -6.97 7.74
C ALA A 100 -6.06 -5.79 8.51
N GLY A 101 -6.98 -5.05 7.91
CA GLY A 101 -7.68 -3.94 8.53
C GLY A 101 -8.53 -4.39 9.74
N TYR A 102 -9.31 -5.47 9.60
CA TYR A 102 -10.08 -6.02 10.73
C TYR A 102 -9.17 -6.51 11.86
N ILE A 103 -8.13 -7.27 11.54
CA ILE A 103 -7.18 -7.75 12.55
C ILE A 103 -6.58 -6.56 13.31
N ALA A 104 -6.04 -5.58 12.61
CA ALA A 104 -5.42 -4.41 13.22
C ALA A 104 -6.40 -3.59 14.07
N ARG A 105 -7.62 -3.37 13.56
CA ARG A 105 -8.65 -2.56 14.24
C ARG A 105 -9.08 -3.16 15.58
N TRP A 106 -9.27 -4.48 15.63
CA TRP A 106 -9.73 -5.17 16.85
C TRP A 106 -8.61 -5.45 17.85
N ASN A 107 -7.35 -5.38 17.43
CA ASN A 107 -6.21 -5.68 18.30
C ASN A 107 -5.39 -4.40 18.55
N GLY A 108 -5.94 -3.53 19.39
CA GLY A 108 -5.28 -2.31 19.84
C GLY A 108 -5.06 -1.25 18.74
N ARG A 109 -5.84 -1.29 17.64
CA ARG A 109 -5.62 -0.39 16.50
C ARG A 109 -4.18 -0.43 16.00
N ALA A 110 -3.66 -1.63 15.76
CA ALA A 110 -2.25 -1.93 15.52
C ALA A 110 -1.55 -1.10 14.42
N PHE A 111 -2.30 -0.43 13.56
CA PHE A 111 -1.76 0.45 12.52
C PHE A 111 -1.89 1.94 12.84
N ALA A 112 -2.59 2.31 13.91
CA ALA A 112 -2.74 3.72 14.28
C ALA A 112 -1.38 4.38 14.59
N GLY A 113 -1.21 5.60 14.10
CA GLY A 113 0.05 6.34 14.28
C GLY A 113 1.16 5.97 13.29
N LYS A 114 0.98 4.95 12.43
CA LYS A 114 1.92 4.67 11.34
C LYS A 114 1.77 5.69 10.21
N VAL A 115 2.79 5.81 9.39
CA VAL A 115 2.77 6.62 8.17
C VAL A 115 2.33 5.75 6.98
N GLY A 116 1.61 6.30 6.01
CA GLY A 116 1.33 5.54 4.79
C GLY A 116 0.37 6.23 3.86
N GLY A 117 0.15 5.61 2.71
CA GLY A 117 -0.77 6.10 1.71
C GLY A 117 -0.76 5.27 0.43
N PRO A 118 -1.63 5.61 -0.52
CA PRO A 118 -1.80 4.86 -1.75
C PRO A 118 -0.87 5.31 -2.88
N LEU A 119 -0.55 4.37 -3.77
CA LEU A 119 -0.08 4.61 -5.13
C LEU A 119 -1.01 3.91 -6.13
N VAL A 120 -1.42 4.60 -7.18
CA VAL A 120 -2.37 4.05 -8.14
C VAL A 120 -1.87 4.20 -9.56
N VAL A 121 -1.94 3.13 -10.35
CA VAL A 121 -1.62 3.17 -11.78
C VAL A 121 -2.85 2.79 -12.59
N ALA A 122 -3.16 3.57 -13.62
CA ALA A 122 -4.22 3.25 -14.55
C ALA A 122 -3.78 3.39 -16.00
N ARG A 123 -4.44 2.66 -16.88
CA ARG A 123 -4.31 2.91 -18.33
C ARG A 123 -4.75 4.33 -18.71
N ARG A 124 -5.87 4.83 -18.14
CA ARG A 124 -6.46 6.13 -18.46
C ARG A 124 -7.33 6.70 -17.36
N ALA A 125 -8.47 6.05 -17.04
CA ALA A 125 -9.50 6.54 -16.12
C ALA A 125 -9.62 5.69 -14.84
N GLY A 126 -10.38 6.18 -13.85
CA GLY A 126 -10.67 5.46 -12.61
C GLY A 126 -9.62 5.63 -11.50
N LYS A 127 -8.54 6.37 -11.74
CA LYS A 127 -7.47 6.61 -10.77
C LYS A 127 -7.99 7.21 -9.46
N ASN A 128 -8.81 8.25 -9.56
CA ASN A 128 -9.29 9.01 -8.41
C ASN A 128 -10.18 8.17 -7.49
N PHE A 129 -11.06 7.33 -8.06
CA PHE A 129 -11.90 6.43 -7.25
C PHE A 129 -11.06 5.39 -6.52
N THR A 130 -10.10 4.78 -7.22
CA THR A 130 -9.18 3.82 -6.61
C THR A 130 -8.29 4.48 -5.54
N PHE A 131 -7.79 5.68 -5.82
CA PHE A 131 -7.00 6.45 -4.85
C PHE A 131 -7.82 6.77 -3.59
N ALA A 132 -9.05 7.28 -3.75
CA ALA A 132 -9.95 7.57 -2.65
C ALA A 132 -10.29 6.30 -1.83
N GLN A 133 -10.58 5.17 -2.50
CA GLN A 133 -10.85 3.90 -1.85
C GLN A 133 -9.70 3.46 -0.93
N LEU A 134 -8.47 3.54 -1.41
CA LEU A 134 -7.29 3.19 -0.62
C LEU A 134 -7.05 4.21 0.51
N THR A 135 -7.22 5.50 0.23
CA THR A 135 -7.06 6.57 1.23
C THR A 135 -8.01 6.41 2.41
N LEU A 136 -9.28 6.10 2.16
CA LEU A 136 -10.27 5.85 3.22
C LEU A 136 -9.88 4.69 4.13
N TRP A 137 -9.22 3.66 3.60
CA TRP A 137 -8.70 2.56 4.40
C TRP A 137 -7.59 3.01 5.35
N PHE A 138 -6.67 3.85 4.88
CA PHE A 138 -5.63 4.44 5.74
C PHE A 138 -6.24 5.32 6.82
N GLN A 139 -7.19 6.17 6.47
CA GLN A 139 -7.84 7.07 7.42
C GLN A 139 -8.54 6.33 8.56
N ILE A 140 -9.39 5.34 8.24
CA ILE A 140 -10.16 4.63 9.27
C ILE A 140 -9.27 3.82 10.22
N LEU A 141 -8.08 3.44 9.77
CA LEU A 141 -7.09 2.72 10.59
C LEU A 141 -6.14 3.64 11.35
N GLY A 142 -6.28 4.96 11.18
CA GLY A 142 -5.55 5.96 11.98
C GLY A 142 -4.12 6.22 11.51
N PHE A 143 -3.86 6.04 10.21
CA PHE A 143 -2.56 6.42 9.63
C PHE A 143 -2.41 7.93 9.50
N PHE A 144 -1.16 8.40 9.57
CA PHE A 144 -0.77 9.69 9.04
C PHE A 144 -0.48 9.56 7.54
N ILE A 145 -1.24 10.28 6.73
CA ILE A 145 -1.11 10.24 5.27
C ILE A 145 -0.40 11.50 4.81
N PRO A 146 0.91 11.42 4.47
CA PRO A 146 1.62 12.59 3.94
C PRO A 146 1.13 12.95 2.53
N SER A 147 1.22 14.22 2.20
CA SER A 147 0.94 14.72 0.86
C SER A 147 2.13 14.52 -0.09
N SER A 148 1.90 14.76 -1.37
CA SER A 148 2.90 14.92 -2.41
C SER A 148 2.63 16.21 -3.20
N THR A 149 3.27 16.37 -4.34
CA THR A 149 3.03 17.49 -5.28
C THR A 149 1.66 17.41 -5.95
N TYR A 150 1.12 16.17 -6.06
CA TYR A 150 -0.21 15.90 -6.61
C TYR A 150 -0.77 14.61 -5.97
N TRP A 151 -1.94 14.13 -6.42
CA TRP A 151 -2.44 12.80 -6.04
C TRP A 151 -1.49 11.72 -6.56
N ASN A 152 -1.18 10.73 -5.75
CA ASN A 152 -0.23 9.66 -6.08
C ASN A 152 -0.81 8.70 -7.13
N VAL A 153 -0.99 9.19 -8.33
CA VAL A 153 -1.57 8.47 -9.47
C VAL A 153 -0.63 8.57 -10.66
N ALA A 154 -0.53 7.50 -11.44
CA ALA A 154 0.28 7.46 -12.65
C ALA A 154 -0.46 6.76 -13.80
N ILE A 155 0.03 6.94 -15.02
CA ILE A 155 -0.51 6.36 -16.23
C ILE A 155 0.47 5.33 -16.80
N GLY A 156 -0.06 4.18 -17.22
CA GLY A 156 0.68 3.16 -17.93
C GLY A 156 -0.22 1.96 -18.23
N ARG A 157 -0.27 1.55 -19.50
CA ARG A 157 -1.04 0.41 -20.01
C ARG A 157 -0.18 -0.84 -20.10
N ASP A 158 0.80 -0.79 -21.00
CA ASP A 158 1.69 -1.91 -21.24
C ASP A 158 2.84 -1.88 -20.21
N LYS A 159 3.48 -3.03 -20.01
CA LYS A 159 4.54 -3.15 -19.02
C LYS A 159 5.68 -2.17 -19.30
N GLY A 160 6.05 -1.37 -18.32
CA GLY A 160 7.10 -0.36 -18.41
C GLY A 160 6.61 1.02 -18.84
N GLU A 161 5.39 1.18 -19.34
CA GLU A 161 4.91 2.50 -19.82
C GLU A 161 4.85 3.57 -18.74
N VAL A 162 4.71 3.19 -17.47
CA VAL A 162 4.72 4.14 -16.35
C VAL A 162 6.03 4.92 -16.26
N GLU A 163 7.11 4.39 -16.81
CA GLU A 163 8.43 5.07 -16.86
C GLU A 163 8.43 6.30 -17.79
N LYS A 164 7.40 6.44 -18.64
CA LYS A 164 7.19 7.59 -19.52
C LYS A 164 6.28 8.66 -18.89
N ASP A 165 5.66 8.38 -17.76
CA ASP A 165 4.81 9.32 -17.02
C ASP A 165 5.67 10.10 -16.01
N GLU A 166 6.32 11.15 -16.50
CA GLU A 166 7.25 11.97 -15.72
C GLU A 166 6.57 12.58 -14.48
N GLU A 167 5.34 13.11 -14.63
CA GLU A 167 4.58 13.69 -13.52
C GLU A 167 4.22 12.61 -12.48
N GLY A 168 3.79 11.43 -12.92
CA GLY A 168 3.48 10.31 -12.04
C GLY A 168 4.70 9.81 -11.27
N LEU A 169 5.86 9.75 -11.92
CA LEU A 169 7.13 9.39 -11.28
C LEU A 169 7.57 10.46 -10.28
N GLU A 170 7.55 11.74 -10.66
CA GLU A 170 7.89 12.84 -9.76
C GLU A 170 6.99 12.87 -8.52
N THR A 171 5.68 12.71 -8.72
CA THR A 171 4.71 12.65 -7.64
C THR A 171 5.00 11.48 -6.69
N ALA A 172 5.28 10.29 -7.22
CA ALA A 172 5.61 9.12 -6.41
C ALA A 172 6.93 9.29 -5.64
N TRP A 173 7.92 9.95 -6.24
CA TRP A 173 9.19 10.29 -5.61
C TRP A 173 9.01 11.24 -4.43
N ASN A 174 8.31 12.35 -4.65
CA ASN A 174 8.04 13.35 -3.61
C ASN A 174 7.16 12.78 -2.49
N PHE A 175 6.21 11.90 -2.81
CA PHE A 175 5.48 11.14 -1.80
C PHE A 175 6.42 10.28 -0.94
N GLY A 176 7.37 9.58 -1.56
CA GLY A 176 8.39 8.80 -0.83
C GLY A 176 9.21 9.65 0.14
N LYS A 177 9.67 10.82 -0.30
CA LYS A 177 10.38 11.77 0.58
C LYS A 177 9.51 12.25 1.75
N SER A 178 8.24 12.57 1.48
CA SER A 178 7.29 12.99 2.52
C SER A 178 7.02 11.87 3.54
N VAL A 179 6.91 10.63 3.07
CA VAL A 179 6.80 9.45 3.95
C VAL A 179 8.02 9.33 4.87
N ALA A 180 9.23 9.39 4.30
CA ALA A 180 10.47 9.28 5.09
C ALA A 180 10.62 10.42 6.09
N PHE A 181 10.32 11.67 5.68
CA PHE A 181 10.33 12.83 6.56
C PHE A 181 9.41 12.62 7.76
N LEU A 182 8.16 12.21 7.51
CA LEU A 182 7.18 12.05 8.58
C LEU A 182 7.52 10.88 9.51
N VAL A 183 8.01 9.76 8.97
CA VAL A 183 8.50 8.63 9.79
C VAL A 183 9.62 9.07 10.72
N LYS A 184 10.60 9.83 10.21
CA LYS A 184 11.71 10.35 11.03
C LYS A 184 11.21 11.28 12.13
N LYS A 185 10.25 12.18 11.82
CA LYS A 185 9.67 13.11 12.80
C LYS A 185 8.87 12.43 13.90
N LEU A 186 8.18 11.35 13.58
CA LEU A 186 7.39 10.59 14.57
C LEU A 186 8.24 9.65 15.45
N LYS A 187 9.50 9.43 15.06
CA LYS A 187 10.44 8.55 15.78
C LYS A 187 11.58 9.30 16.49
N ALA A 188 11.69 10.61 16.23
CA ALA A 188 12.60 11.50 16.96
C ALA A 188 12.07 11.79 18.36
#